data_327f4cf21db2e7362764013f09097bc3
#
_entry.id   327f4cf21db2e7362764013f09097bc3
#
_cell.length_a   1.000
_cell.length_b   1.000
_cell.length_c   1.000
_cell.angle_alpha   90.00
_cell.angle_beta   90.00
_cell.angle_gamma   90.00
#
_symmetry.space_group_name_H-M   'P 1'
#
loop_
_entity.id
_entity.type
_entity.pdbx_description
1 polymer ?
#
loop_
_entity_poly.entity_id
_entity_poly.type
_entity_poly.pdbx_seq_one_letter_code
_entity_poly.pdbx_strand_id
1 'polypeptide(L)'
;MRIRKKAAAVALSLAALSTLSGCTSLFGGLFGARNPHECMTRVMYFESNRSSPDGMLAVGTVVMNRVGSHHFPSDVCSVVGQKNQFASGVLTRKMTEPRSLQLASQMAQRVLRGERHPGVQDAMYFHTAGLSFPYRNMHYVLVAGGNAFYARR
;
A
#
# COMPACT_ATOMS: atom_id res chain seq x y z
N MET A 1 -85.00 -10.35 26.64
CA MET A 1 -84.10 -10.28 25.48
C MET A 1 -82.73 -9.84 25.92
N ARG A 2 -81.73 -10.71 25.85
CA ARG A 2 -80.42 -10.53 26.50
C ARG A 2 -79.40 -9.82 25.60
N ILE A 3 -78.90 -8.71 26.03
CA ILE A 3 -77.82 -7.94 25.34
C ILE A 3 -76.47 -8.44 25.87
N ARG A 4 -75.73 -9.09 25.04
CA ARG A 4 -74.35 -9.48 25.37
C ARG A 4 -73.36 -8.37 25.01
N LYS A 5 -72.70 -7.83 26.01
CA LYS A 5 -71.57 -6.91 25.84
C LYS A 5 -70.32 -7.71 25.43
N LYS A 6 -69.73 -7.38 24.29
CA LYS A 6 -68.46 -7.91 23.87
C LYS A 6 -67.36 -6.94 24.34
N ALA A 7 -66.44 -7.44 25.18
CA ALA A 7 -65.26 -6.72 25.59
C ALA A 7 -64.19 -6.78 24.44
N ALA A 8 -63.69 -5.61 24.07
CA ALA A 8 -62.60 -5.49 23.14
C ALA A 8 -61.28 -5.53 23.88
N ALA A 9 -60.46 -6.51 23.58
CA ALA A 9 -59.09 -6.61 24.11
C ALA A 9 -58.15 -5.70 23.29
N VAL A 10 -57.55 -4.72 23.93
CA VAL A 10 -56.50 -3.88 23.34
C VAL A 10 -55.19 -4.60 23.48
N ALA A 11 -54.59 -5.05 22.39
CA ALA A 11 -53.26 -5.60 22.35
C ALA A 11 -52.23 -4.47 22.31
N LEU A 12 -51.46 -4.34 23.36
CA LEU A 12 -50.33 -3.42 23.47
C LEU A 12 -49.14 -4.05 22.77
N SER A 13 -48.80 -3.58 21.56
CA SER A 13 -47.60 -3.99 20.83
C SER A 13 -46.39 -3.23 21.40
N LEU A 14 -45.50 -3.90 22.17
CA LEU A 14 -44.18 -3.39 22.52
C LEU A 14 -43.28 -3.39 21.30
N ALA A 15 -42.99 -2.24 20.76
CA ALA A 15 -41.94 -2.06 19.77
C ALA A 15 -40.58 -2.07 20.49
N ALA A 16 -39.82 -3.17 20.31
CA ALA A 16 -38.44 -3.26 20.77
C ALA A 16 -37.57 -2.39 19.85
N LEU A 17 -37.10 -1.23 20.35
CA LEU A 17 -36.04 -0.45 19.70
C LEU A 17 -34.73 -1.20 19.87
N SER A 18 -34.27 -1.87 18.83
CA SER A 18 -32.91 -2.41 18.73
C SER A 18 -31.93 -1.25 18.51
N THR A 19 -31.30 -0.76 19.58
CA THR A 19 -30.17 0.17 19.47
C THR A 19 -28.97 -0.57 18.88
N LEU A 20 -28.70 -0.40 17.57
CA LEU A 20 -27.40 -0.75 17.02
C LEU A 20 -26.35 0.19 17.67
N SER A 21 -25.67 -0.32 18.68
CA SER A 21 -24.45 0.30 19.17
C SER A 21 -23.36 0.15 18.11
N GLY A 22 -23.30 1.11 17.18
CA GLY A 22 -22.17 1.29 16.31
C GLY A 22 -20.96 1.68 17.16
N CYS A 23 -20.03 0.75 17.40
CA CYS A 23 -18.71 1.08 17.87
C CYS A 23 -17.99 1.90 16.79
N THR A 24 -18.25 3.20 16.77
CA THR A 24 -17.37 4.14 16.08
C THR A 24 -16.09 4.21 16.91
N SER A 25 -15.04 3.57 16.42
CA SER A 25 -13.68 3.72 16.96
C SER A 25 -13.26 5.19 16.82
N LEU A 26 -13.50 6.00 17.85
CA LEU A 26 -13.14 7.40 17.95
C LEU A 26 -11.62 7.63 18.18
N PHE A 27 -10.79 6.63 17.93
CA PHE A 27 -9.34 6.75 17.91
C PHE A 27 -8.76 6.55 16.51
N GLY A 28 -9.37 7.13 15.47
CA GLY A 28 -8.75 7.44 14.21
C GLY A 28 -7.79 8.61 14.45
N GLY A 29 -6.50 8.29 14.64
CA GLY A 29 -5.48 9.25 15.03
C GLY A 29 -5.45 10.48 14.11
N LEU A 30 -5.07 11.62 14.67
CA LEU A 30 -4.82 12.92 14.02
C LEU A 30 -3.75 12.89 12.90
N PHE A 31 -3.23 11.74 12.56
CA PHE A 31 -2.40 11.49 11.38
C PHE A 31 -3.26 10.74 10.37
N GLY A 32 -3.85 11.46 9.43
CA GLY A 32 -4.62 10.88 8.33
C GLY A 32 -3.84 9.70 7.75
N ALA A 33 -4.45 8.49 7.77
CA ALA A 33 -3.84 7.28 7.23
C ALA A 33 -3.47 7.56 5.77
N ARG A 34 -2.18 7.52 5.45
CA ARG A 34 -1.72 7.76 4.08
C ARG A 34 -2.30 6.68 3.17
N ASN A 35 -2.75 7.11 2.00
CA ASN A 35 -3.30 6.20 1.00
C ASN A 35 -2.18 5.31 0.43
N PRO A 36 -2.32 3.97 0.47
CA PRO A 36 -1.32 3.05 -0.10
C PRO A 36 -0.96 3.34 -1.56
N HIS A 37 -1.94 3.77 -2.36
CA HIS A 37 -1.70 4.16 -3.74
C HIS A 37 -0.78 5.39 -3.85
N GLU A 38 -0.98 6.40 -3.00
CA GLU A 38 -0.11 7.58 -2.96
C GLU A 38 1.31 7.18 -2.54
N CYS A 39 1.48 6.39 -1.48
CA CYS A 39 2.79 5.93 -1.03
C CYS A 39 3.53 5.12 -2.11
N MET A 40 2.82 4.22 -2.80
CA MET A 40 3.36 3.43 -3.91
C MET A 40 3.75 4.32 -5.10
N THR A 41 2.89 5.28 -5.47
CA THR A 41 3.19 6.27 -6.53
C THR A 41 4.46 7.03 -6.22
N ARG A 42 4.62 7.51 -4.99
CA ARG A 42 5.78 8.28 -4.55
C ARG A 42 7.07 7.49 -4.62
N VAL A 43 7.10 6.28 -4.10
CA VAL A 43 8.32 5.46 -4.14
C VAL A 43 8.72 5.14 -5.58
N MET A 44 7.80 4.80 -6.46
CA MET A 44 8.08 4.57 -7.88
C MET A 44 8.63 5.83 -8.56
N TYR A 45 8.04 6.99 -8.28
CA TYR A 45 8.45 8.27 -8.85
C TYR A 45 9.86 8.66 -8.44
N PHE A 46 10.28 8.41 -7.19
CA PHE A 46 11.58 8.86 -6.68
C PHE A 46 12.69 7.83 -6.80
N GLU A 47 12.37 6.53 -6.88
CA GLU A 47 13.37 5.46 -6.88
C GLU A 47 13.66 4.87 -8.26
N SER A 48 12.82 5.11 -9.24
CA SER A 48 13.01 4.60 -10.59
C SER A 48 13.31 5.73 -11.57
N ASN A 49 13.89 5.37 -12.73
CA ASN A 49 13.88 6.26 -13.87
C ASN A 49 12.44 6.66 -14.20
N ARG A 50 12.16 7.96 -14.18
CA ARG A 50 10.80 8.52 -14.24
C ARG A 50 10.06 8.31 -15.56
N SER A 51 10.75 7.79 -16.58
CA SER A 51 10.17 7.40 -17.88
C SER A 51 10.13 5.89 -18.10
N SER A 52 10.50 5.08 -17.08
CA SER A 52 10.58 3.62 -17.20
C SER A 52 9.44 2.92 -16.46
N PRO A 53 8.37 2.47 -17.18
CA PRO A 53 7.32 1.65 -16.56
C PRO A 53 7.88 0.36 -15.96
N ASP A 54 8.86 -0.24 -16.63
CA ASP A 54 9.54 -1.48 -16.22
C ASP A 54 10.26 -1.30 -14.87
N GLY A 55 11.05 -0.22 -14.74
CA GLY A 55 11.72 0.11 -13.48
C GLY A 55 10.75 0.45 -12.34
N MET A 56 9.65 1.16 -12.65
CA MET A 56 8.60 1.45 -11.67
C MET A 56 7.91 0.17 -11.18
N LEU A 57 7.59 -0.75 -12.10
CA LEU A 57 7.02 -2.05 -11.75
C LEU A 57 7.96 -2.86 -10.87
N ALA A 58 9.27 -2.84 -11.19
CA ALA A 58 10.28 -3.53 -10.40
C ALA A 58 10.40 -2.95 -8.98
N VAL A 59 10.47 -1.62 -8.82
CA VAL A 59 10.47 -0.95 -7.50
C VAL A 59 9.21 -1.31 -6.70
N GLY A 60 8.03 -1.24 -7.31
CA GLY A 60 6.78 -1.59 -6.63
C GLY A 60 6.71 -3.05 -6.22
N THR A 61 7.29 -3.94 -7.03
CA THR A 61 7.39 -5.37 -6.68
C THR A 61 8.24 -5.57 -5.44
N VAL A 62 9.39 -4.89 -5.31
CA VAL A 62 10.22 -4.92 -4.09
C VAL A 62 9.44 -4.44 -2.87
N VAL A 63 8.67 -3.34 -3.00
CA VAL A 63 7.83 -2.86 -1.89
C VAL A 63 6.84 -3.94 -1.46
N MET A 64 6.18 -4.62 -2.39
CA MET A 64 5.22 -5.67 -2.06
C MET A 64 5.87 -6.94 -1.53
N ASN A 65 7.08 -7.30 -1.98
CA ASN A 65 7.85 -8.39 -1.40
C ASN A 65 8.19 -8.09 0.07
N ARG A 66 8.54 -6.83 0.38
CA ARG A 66 8.76 -6.39 1.77
C ARG A 66 7.48 -6.47 2.60
N VAL A 67 6.35 -5.97 2.09
CA VAL A 67 5.04 -6.06 2.76
C VAL A 67 4.65 -7.49 3.09
N GLY A 68 4.97 -8.44 2.21
CA GLY A 68 4.72 -9.87 2.41
C GLY A 68 5.73 -10.58 3.32
N SER A 69 6.80 -9.90 3.76
CA SER A 69 7.88 -10.49 4.57
C SER A 69 7.75 -10.11 6.04
N HIS A 70 7.92 -11.07 6.95
CA HIS A 70 7.92 -10.81 8.40
C HIS A 70 9.09 -9.93 8.89
N HIS A 71 10.09 -9.63 8.03
CA HIS A 71 11.21 -8.76 8.34
C HIS A 71 10.92 -7.27 8.14
N PHE A 72 9.79 -6.92 7.55
CA PHE A 72 9.39 -5.57 7.20
C PHE A 72 7.97 -5.25 7.71
N PRO A 73 7.58 -3.96 7.74
CA PRO A 73 6.20 -3.60 8.04
C PRO A 73 5.21 -4.25 7.07
N SER A 74 3.98 -4.49 7.54
CA SER A 74 2.94 -5.20 6.79
C SER A 74 2.05 -4.30 5.91
N ASP A 75 2.39 -3.02 5.77
CA ASP A 75 1.67 -2.08 4.90
C ASP A 75 2.62 -1.23 4.05
N VAL A 76 2.12 -0.80 2.89
CA VAL A 76 2.90 -0.08 1.88
C VAL A 76 3.50 1.22 2.43
N CYS A 77 2.72 2.03 3.14
CA CYS A 77 3.17 3.33 3.59
C CYS A 77 4.24 3.23 4.69
N SER A 78 4.10 2.25 5.57
CA SER A 78 5.11 1.96 6.59
C SER A 78 6.40 1.41 5.97
N VAL A 79 6.32 0.54 4.96
CA VAL A 79 7.51 0.08 4.21
C VAL A 79 8.22 1.26 3.55
N VAL A 80 7.46 2.10 2.81
CA VAL A 80 8.01 3.26 2.09
C VAL A 80 8.57 4.31 3.05
N GLY A 81 7.97 4.46 4.22
CA GLY A 81 8.37 5.41 5.26
C GLY A 81 9.58 4.97 6.11
N GLN A 82 10.12 3.78 5.92
CA GLN A 82 11.27 3.31 6.70
C GLN A 82 12.49 4.22 6.51
N LYS A 83 13.11 4.61 7.62
CA LYS A 83 14.27 5.50 7.61
C LYS A 83 15.42 4.88 6.79
N ASN A 84 16.00 5.67 5.89
CA ASN A 84 17.16 5.30 5.06
C ASN A 84 16.94 4.09 4.12
N GLN A 85 15.69 3.70 3.86
CA GLN A 85 15.40 2.61 2.91
C GLN A 85 15.11 3.13 1.50
N PHE A 86 14.60 4.34 1.40
CA PHE A 86 14.25 5.02 0.14
C PHE A 86 14.74 6.46 0.18
N ALA A 87 14.56 7.18 -0.93
CA ALA A 87 14.97 8.57 -1.07
C ALA A 87 14.48 9.45 0.08
N SER A 88 15.34 10.32 0.56
CA SER A 88 14.99 11.26 1.63
C SER A 88 13.74 12.08 1.26
N GLY A 89 12.77 12.12 2.17
CA GLY A 89 11.51 12.83 1.96
C GLY A 89 10.58 12.18 0.93
N VAL A 90 10.74 10.89 0.61
CA VAL A 90 9.89 10.16 -0.36
C VAL A 90 8.40 10.38 -0.13
N LEU A 91 7.95 10.45 1.12
CA LEU A 91 6.55 10.64 1.48
C LEU A 91 6.09 12.11 1.51
N THR A 92 6.99 13.09 1.41
CA THR A 92 6.65 14.52 1.62
C THR A 92 7.13 15.44 0.49
N ARG A 93 8.21 15.06 -0.21
CA ARG A 93 8.80 15.86 -1.28
C ARG A 93 7.82 16.04 -2.45
N LYS A 94 7.80 17.21 -3.09
CA LYS A 94 6.95 17.50 -4.26
C LYS A 94 7.34 16.63 -5.46
N MET A 95 6.37 16.08 -6.14
CA MET A 95 6.48 15.45 -7.46
C MET A 95 6.15 16.52 -8.51
N THR A 96 7.13 16.98 -9.26
CA THR A 96 7.03 18.19 -10.12
C THR A 96 6.85 17.88 -11.60
N GLU A 97 7.01 16.62 -12.02
CA GLU A 97 6.91 16.22 -13.42
C GLU A 97 5.57 15.51 -13.69
N PRO A 98 4.58 16.17 -14.32
CA PRO A 98 3.23 15.64 -14.47
C PRO A 98 3.16 14.29 -15.20
N ARG A 99 3.94 14.14 -16.30
CA ARG A 99 3.97 12.87 -17.08
C ARG A 99 4.50 11.70 -16.26
N SER A 100 5.59 11.93 -15.54
CA SER A 100 6.19 10.91 -14.66
C SER A 100 5.29 10.58 -13.48
N LEU A 101 4.59 11.56 -12.92
CA LEU A 101 3.59 11.35 -11.87
C LEU A 101 2.42 10.50 -12.38
N GLN A 102 1.90 10.81 -13.57
CA GLN A 102 0.83 10.03 -14.18
C GLN A 102 1.27 8.58 -14.41
N LEU A 103 2.46 8.36 -14.97
CA LEU A 103 3.01 7.03 -15.18
C LEU A 103 3.17 6.27 -13.86
N ALA A 104 3.79 6.88 -12.85
CA ALA A 104 3.96 6.27 -11.53
C ALA A 104 2.62 5.91 -10.87
N SER A 105 1.61 6.77 -11.01
CA SER A 105 0.25 6.51 -10.51
C SER A 105 -0.41 5.30 -11.19
N GLN A 106 -0.26 5.19 -12.51
CA GLN A 106 -0.77 4.03 -13.27
C GLN A 106 -0.05 2.73 -12.85
N MET A 107 1.27 2.78 -12.71
CA MET A 107 2.06 1.61 -12.30
C MET A 107 1.76 1.21 -10.85
N ALA A 108 1.58 2.17 -9.94
CA ALA A 108 1.16 1.93 -8.57
C ALA A 108 -0.18 1.18 -8.50
N GLN A 109 -1.16 1.60 -9.33
CA GLN A 109 -2.44 0.92 -9.41
C GLN A 109 -2.32 -0.53 -9.89
N ARG A 110 -1.47 -0.79 -10.90
CA ARG A 110 -1.22 -2.16 -11.41
C ARG A 110 -0.62 -3.06 -10.32
N VAL A 111 0.40 -2.57 -9.59
CA VAL A 111 1.04 -3.32 -8.50
C VAL A 111 0.06 -3.62 -7.37
N LEU A 112 -0.76 -2.63 -6.98
CA LEU A 112 -1.75 -2.82 -5.91
C LEU A 112 -2.90 -3.76 -6.31
N ARG A 113 -3.14 -3.93 -7.61
CA ARG A 113 -4.06 -4.96 -8.16
C ARG A 113 -3.42 -6.35 -8.28
N GLY A 114 -2.17 -6.52 -7.86
CA GLY A 114 -1.49 -7.82 -7.85
C GLY A 114 -0.43 -8.01 -8.91
N GLU A 115 -0.22 -7.06 -9.83
CA GLU A 115 0.84 -7.20 -10.84
C GLU A 115 2.23 -7.15 -10.20
N ARG A 116 3.14 -7.97 -10.71
CA ARG A 116 4.53 -8.06 -10.27
C ARG A 116 5.46 -8.13 -11.47
N HIS A 117 6.64 -7.53 -11.34
CA HIS A 117 7.70 -7.69 -12.34
C HIS A 117 8.32 -9.09 -12.21
N PRO A 118 8.25 -9.94 -13.25
CA PRO A 118 8.68 -11.35 -13.14
C PRO A 118 10.17 -11.50 -12.82
N GLY A 119 11.01 -10.59 -13.32
CA GLY A 119 12.46 -10.63 -13.09
C GLY A 119 12.90 -10.23 -11.67
N VAL A 120 12.04 -9.58 -10.87
CA VAL A 120 12.37 -9.21 -9.49
C VAL A 120 12.36 -10.42 -8.57
N GLN A 121 11.56 -11.44 -8.86
CA GLN A 121 11.45 -12.65 -8.05
C GLN A 121 11.22 -12.32 -6.55
N ASP A 122 12.07 -12.86 -5.65
CA ASP A 122 12.05 -12.64 -4.21
C ASP A 122 12.92 -11.45 -3.74
N ALA A 123 13.49 -10.65 -4.66
CA ALA A 123 14.34 -9.52 -4.29
C ALA A 123 13.59 -8.50 -3.44
N MET A 124 14.22 -8.09 -2.35
CA MET A 124 13.75 -7.07 -1.42
C MET A 124 14.67 -5.86 -1.34
N TYR A 125 15.71 -5.82 -2.17
CA TYR A 125 16.73 -4.78 -2.16
C TYR A 125 17.08 -4.35 -3.59
N PHE A 126 17.47 -3.10 -3.72
CA PHE A 126 18.06 -2.57 -4.95
C PHE A 126 19.02 -1.41 -4.62
N HIS A 127 19.86 -1.08 -5.56
CA HIS A 127 20.69 0.12 -5.58
C HIS A 127 20.86 0.61 -7.01
N THR A 128 21.40 1.81 -7.19
CA THR A 128 21.71 2.36 -8.52
C THR A 128 22.58 1.39 -9.33
N ALA A 129 22.18 1.05 -10.53
CA ALA A 129 22.96 0.17 -11.43
C ALA A 129 24.35 0.76 -11.71
N GLY A 130 25.34 -0.12 -11.86
CA GLY A 130 26.74 0.28 -12.07
C GLY A 130 27.55 0.50 -10.82
N LEU A 131 26.95 0.54 -9.62
CA LEU A 131 27.67 0.51 -8.36
C LEU A 131 28.10 -0.93 -8.01
N SER A 132 29.28 -1.05 -7.39
CA SER A 132 29.81 -2.31 -6.84
C SER A 132 29.94 -2.23 -5.34
N PHE A 133 29.64 -3.35 -4.66
CA PHE A 133 29.77 -3.48 -3.23
C PHE A 133 30.58 -4.72 -2.85
N PRO A 134 31.36 -4.70 -1.75
CA PRO A 134 32.21 -5.84 -1.34
C PRO A 134 31.42 -6.99 -0.70
N TYR A 135 30.08 -6.94 -0.71
CA TYR A 135 29.25 -7.93 -0.04
C TYR A 135 29.03 -9.17 -0.92
N ARG A 136 29.29 -10.36 -0.37
CA ARG A 136 29.18 -11.63 -1.10
C ARG A 136 27.77 -12.22 -1.11
N ASN A 137 26.86 -11.69 -0.29
CA ASN A 137 25.50 -12.19 -0.12
C ASN A 137 24.46 -11.43 -0.97
N MET A 138 24.88 -10.65 -1.95
CA MET A 138 24.01 -9.94 -2.89
C MET A 138 23.82 -10.77 -4.17
N HIS A 139 22.65 -11.43 -4.29
CA HIS A 139 22.29 -12.22 -5.46
C HIS A 139 21.44 -11.36 -6.40
N TYR A 140 22.06 -10.81 -7.41
CA TYR A 140 21.42 -9.95 -8.40
C TYR A 140 20.51 -10.74 -9.32
N VAL A 141 19.28 -10.25 -9.54
CA VAL A 141 18.24 -10.91 -10.36
C VAL A 141 17.82 -10.06 -11.56
N LEU A 142 17.93 -8.73 -11.50
CA LEU A 142 17.42 -7.82 -12.52
C LEU A 142 18.16 -6.50 -12.52
N VAL A 143 18.30 -5.89 -13.69
CA VAL A 143 18.61 -4.46 -13.86
C VAL A 143 17.47 -3.82 -14.64
N ALA A 144 16.79 -2.85 -14.05
CA ALA A 144 15.66 -2.14 -14.66
C ALA A 144 15.54 -0.71 -14.11
N GLY A 145 15.12 0.24 -14.92
CA GLY A 145 14.86 1.62 -14.52
C GLY A 145 16.03 2.34 -13.82
N GLY A 146 17.27 1.95 -14.14
CA GLY A 146 18.48 2.51 -13.54
C GLY A 146 18.88 1.86 -12.21
N ASN A 147 18.21 0.79 -11.77
CA ASN A 147 18.49 0.06 -10.54
C ASN A 147 18.89 -1.39 -10.79
N ALA A 148 19.75 -1.93 -9.94
CA ALA A 148 20.09 -3.34 -9.84
C ALA A 148 19.40 -3.96 -8.61
N PHE A 149 18.56 -4.95 -8.85
CA PHE A 149 17.72 -5.62 -7.86
C PHE A 149 18.36 -6.92 -7.39
N TYR A 150 18.32 -7.19 -6.07
CA TYR A 150 18.94 -8.36 -5.49
C TYR A 150 18.22 -8.91 -4.27
N ALA A 151 18.39 -10.22 -4.04
CA ALA A 151 18.07 -10.88 -2.78
C ALA A 151 19.35 -10.99 -1.93
N ARG A 152 19.20 -11.07 -0.60
CA ARG A 152 20.31 -11.42 0.32
C ARG A 152 20.17 -12.90 0.72
N ARG A 153 21.20 -13.65 0.50
CA ARG A 153 21.25 -15.09 0.81
C ARG A 153 22.55 -15.43 1.52
#